data_8e0d238c571a80d6c9138f35105e4420
#
_entry.id   8e0d238c571a80d6c9138f35105e4420
#
_cell.length_a   1.000
_cell.length_b   1.000
_cell.length_c   1.000
_cell.angle_alpha   90.00
_cell.angle_beta   90.00
_cell.angle_gamma   90.00
#
_symmetry.space_group_name_H-M   'P 1'
#
loop_
_entity.id
_entity.type
_entity.pdbx_description
1 polymer ?
#
loop_
_entity_poly.entity_id
_entity_poly.type
_entity_poly.pdbx_seq_one_letter_code
_entity_poly.pdbx_strand_id
1 'polypeptide(L)'
;MKQLKWPVFLLVSGALLVACKNKGEKQPPMQTTPALSVECLQDSIQKLTDELAEEQYFDIRFNEDGRYFFHENGIEDPEEFVRQQLMATNITKDENHPLISYRPRRNAKFQINKIKLLNHRWVICDFSDGLDWGELLIKMTLNDDKTLSFDVLDQTLYVSEQKP
;
A
#
# COMPACT_ATOMS: atom_id res chain seq x y z
N MET A 1 46.33 61.39 -5.98
CA MET A 1 47.73 61.82 -6.31
C MET A 1 48.57 60.55 -6.57
N LYS A 2 49.30 60.60 -7.70
CA LYS A 2 50.37 59.72 -8.20
C LYS A 2 49.94 58.39 -8.71
N GLN A 3 49.66 58.24 -10.05
CA GLN A 3 50.61 58.11 -11.19
C GLN A 3 51.60 56.93 -10.97
N LEU A 4 51.47 55.96 -11.83
CA LEU A 4 52.12 55.72 -13.12
C LEU A 4 53.20 54.62 -13.01
N LYS A 5 53.14 53.57 -13.74
CA LYS A 5 53.97 53.25 -14.90
C LYS A 5 53.90 51.79 -15.34
N TRP A 6 53.50 51.66 -16.60
CA TRP A 6 53.82 50.52 -17.46
C TRP A 6 55.30 50.41 -17.73
N PRO A 7 55.86 49.23 -18.00
CA PRO A 7 56.22 49.01 -19.38
C PRO A 7 55.92 47.65 -20.00
N VAL A 8 55.59 47.77 -21.25
CA VAL A 8 55.63 46.78 -22.32
C VAL A 8 56.97 46.06 -22.38
N PHE A 9 56.93 44.72 -22.58
CA PHE A 9 58.02 44.02 -23.26
C PHE A 9 57.44 42.99 -24.23
N LEU A 10 57.89 43.17 -25.44
CA LEU A 10 57.57 42.49 -26.68
C LEU A 10 58.40 41.20 -26.83
N LEU A 11 57.83 40.24 -27.52
CA LEU A 11 58.46 39.21 -28.38
C LEU A 11 59.31 38.14 -27.76
N VAL A 12 58.93 36.88 -28.03
CA VAL A 12 59.61 36.02 -29.03
C VAL A 12 58.75 34.79 -29.33
N SER A 13 58.52 34.63 -30.62
CA SER A 13 58.00 33.50 -31.37
C SER A 13 58.75 32.21 -31.04
N GLY A 14 58.02 31.12 -30.83
CA GLY A 14 58.59 29.78 -30.77
C GLY A 14 57.48 28.74 -31.05
N ALA A 15 57.28 28.46 -32.31
CA ALA A 15 56.41 27.37 -32.75
C ALA A 15 57.05 26.01 -32.37
N LEU A 16 56.45 25.34 -31.41
CA LEU A 16 56.71 23.91 -31.16
C LEU A 16 55.44 23.15 -31.48
N LEU A 17 55.39 22.58 -32.67
CA LEU A 17 54.42 21.55 -33.04
C LEU A 17 54.74 20.28 -32.23
N VAL A 18 54.07 20.13 -31.10
CA VAL A 18 54.00 18.82 -30.42
C VAL A 18 52.83 18.07 -31.00
N ALA A 19 53.11 17.13 -31.87
CA ALA A 19 52.18 16.13 -32.34
C ALA A 19 51.68 15.32 -31.15
N CYS A 20 50.51 15.66 -30.61
CA CYS A 20 49.79 14.78 -29.70
C CYS A 20 49.32 13.55 -30.46
N LYS A 21 50.11 12.48 -30.30
CA LYS A 21 49.74 11.13 -30.70
C LYS A 21 48.49 10.74 -29.87
N ASN A 22 47.32 10.83 -30.49
CA ASN A 22 46.06 10.34 -29.93
C ASN A 22 46.21 8.85 -29.63
N LYS A 23 46.58 8.51 -28.39
CA LYS A 23 46.28 7.18 -27.84
C LYS A 23 44.74 7.12 -27.76
N GLY A 24 44.14 6.35 -28.65
CA GLY A 24 42.73 6.03 -28.57
C GLY A 24 42.44 5.47 -27.17
N GLU A 25 41.84 6.28 -26.36
CA GLU A 25 41.20 5.87 -25.13
C GLU A 25 40.07 4.93 -25.53
N LYS A 26 40.31 3.65 -25.37
CA LYS A 26 39.27 2.66 -25.50
C LYS A 26 38.25 3.00 -24.42
N GLN A 27 37.17 3.65 -24.78
CA GLN A 27 35.98 3.74 -23.94
C GLN A 27 35.68 2.30 -23.43
N PRO A 28 35.49 2.12 -22.11
CA PRO A 28 35.05 0.83 -21.62
C PRO A 28 33.74 0.47 -22.33
N PRO A 29 33.56 -0.80 -22.70
CA PRO A 29 32.33 -1.19 -23.37
C PRO A 29 31.16 -0.74 -22.51
N MET A 30 30.30 0.12 -23.09
CA MET A 30 29.03 0.49 -22.50
C MET A 30 28.34 -0.83 -22.15
N GLN A 31 28.19 -1.12 -20.87
CA GLN A 31 27.43 -2.27 -20.42
C GLN A 31 26.00 -2.04 -20.91
N THR A 32 25.70 -2.56 -22.06
CA THR A 32 24.32 -2.71 -22.53
C THR A 32 23.63 -3.56 -21.48
N THR A 33 22.83 -2.93 -20.63
CA THR A 33 21.84 -3.64 -19.82
C THR A 33 21.15 -4.60 -20.78
N PRO A 34 21.15 -5.91 -20.53
CA PRO A 34 20.52 -6.84 -21.45
C PRO A 34 19.07 -6.37 -21.65
N ALA A 35 18.74 -6.06 -22.91
CA ALA A 35 17.35 -5.76 -23.24
C ALA A 35 16.55 -6.99 -22.80
N LEU A 36 15.66 -6.82 -21.86
CA LEU A 36 14.72 -7.87 -21.44
C LEU A 36 14.05 -8.37 -22.72
N SER A 37 14.25 -9.66 -23.03
CA SER A 37 13.60 -10.23 -24.20
C SER A 37 12.09 -10.21 -24.02
N VAL A 38 11.33 -10.15 -25.07
CA VAL A 38 9.86 -10.18 -25.02
C VAL A 38 9.38 -11.43 -24.27
N GLU A 39 10.06 -12.56 -24.48
CA GLU A 39 9.77 -13.81 -23.78
C GLU A 39 9.96 -13.68 -22.25
N CYS A 40 11.07 -13.08 -21.82
CA CYS A 40 11.33 -12.87 -20.38
C CYS A 40 10.28 -11.95 -19.72
N LEU A 41 9.79 -10.95 -20.47
CA LEU A 41 8.71 -10.09 -19.99
C LEU A 41 7.38 -10.84 -19.93
N GLN A 42 7.08 -11.68 -20.91
CA GLN A 42 5.88 -12.51 -20.94
C GLN A 42 5.87 -13.53 -19.78
N ASP A 43 6.98 -14.21 -19.54
CA ASP A 43 7.13 -15.13 -18.40
C ASP A 43 6.95 -14.40 -17.07
N SER A 44 7.50 -13.21 -16.96
CA SER A 44 7.34 -12.38 -15.75
C SER A 44 5.89 -11.93 -15.53
N ILE A 45 5.19 -11.54 -16.60
CA ILE A 45 3.77 -11.18 -16.55
C ILE A 45 2.94 -12.39 -16.13
N GLN A 46 3.18 -13.55 -16.73
CA GLN A 46 2.45 -14.76 -16.37
C GLN A 46 2.64 -15.12 -14.89
N LYS A 47 3.88 -15.14 -14.43
CA LYS A 47 4.22 -15.42 -13.03
C LYS A 47 3.53 -14.45 -12.06
N LEU A 48 3.60 -13.14 -12.36
CA LEU A 48 2.94 -12.13 -11.52
C LEU A 48 1.42 -12.25 -11.55
N THR A 49 0.84 -12.67 -12.67
CA THR A 49 -0.60 -12.91 -12.80
C THR A 49 -1.03 -14.09 -11.94
N ASP A 50 -0.25 -15.19 -11.96
CA ASP A 50 -0.53 -16.36 -11.15
C ASP A 50 -0.37 -16.05 -9.65
N GLU A 51 0.69 -15.35 -9.25
CA GLU A 51 0.89 -14.88 -7.88
C GLU A 51 -0.27 -13.97 -7.42
N LEU A 52 -0.70 -13.05 -8.27
CA LEU A 52 -1.83 -12.16 -7.97
C LEU A 52 -3.13 -12.93 -7.81
N ALA A 53 -3.38 -13.95 -8.62
CA ALA A 53 -4.57 -14.78 -8.51
C ALA A 53 -4.62 -15.54 -7.16
N GLU A 54 -3.49 -16.06 -6.69
CA GLU A 54 -3.37 -16.71 -5.38
C GLU A 54 -3.61 -15.73 -4.23
N GLU A 55 -3.02 -14.53 -4.28
CA GLU A 55 -3.21 -13.48 -3.28
C GLU A 55 -4.66 -12.98 -3.21
N GLN A 56 -5.37 -13.03 -4.33
CA GLN A 56 -6.76 -12.57 -4.45
C GLN A 56 -7.81 -13.66 -4.19
N TYR A 57 -7.39 -14.89 -3.93
CA TYR A 57 -8.30 -16.03 -3.77
C TYR A 57 -9.40 -15.81 -2.73
N PHE A 58 -9.08 -15.15 -1.61
CA PHE A 58 -10.03 -14.81 -0.56
C PHE A 58 -10.64 -13.41 -0.68
N ASP A 59 -10.54 -12.76 -1.83
CA ASP A 59 -11.15 -11.45 -2.06
C ASP A 59 -12.54 -11.63 -2.67
N ILE A 60 -13.55 -10.92 -2.11
CA ILE A 60 -14.92 -10.98 -2.60
C ILE A 60 -15.05 -10.66 -4.08
N ARG A 61 -14.17 -9.82 -4.62
CA ARG A 61 -14.16 -9.44 -6.04
C ARG A 61 -13.93 -10.62 -6.98
N PHE A 62 -13.27 -11.66 -6.50
CA PHE A 62 -12.95 -12.88 -7.23
C PHE A 62 -13.71 -14.11 -6.75
N ASN A 63 -14.51 -13.96 -5.68
CA ASN A 63 -15.35 -15.03 -5.15
C ASN A 63 -16.73 -15.01 -5.82
N GLU A 64 -16.92 -15.87 -6.83
CA GLU A 64 -18.15 -15.92 -7.62
C GLU A 64 -19.38 -16.24 -6.77
N ASP A 65 -19.30 -17.21 -5.87
CA ASP A 65 -20.42 -17.60 -4.98
C ASP A 65 -20.79 -16.46 -4.04
N GLY A 66 -19.79 -15.77 -3.50
CA GLY A 66 -20.00 -14.62 -2.61
C GLY A 66 -20.66 -13.45 -3.35
N ARG A 67 -20.19 -13.14 -4.55
CA ARG A 67 -20.77 -12.10 -5.40
C ARG A 67 -22.19 -12.43 -5.82
N TYR A 68 -22.42 -13.67 -6.25
CA TYR A 68 -23.75 -14.14 -6.64
C TYR A 68 -24.74 -14.00 -5.47
N PHE A 69 -24.35 -14.37 -4.25
CA PHE A 69 -25.19 -14.18 -3.06
C PHE A 69 -25.64 -12.73 -2.89
N PHE A 70 -24.75 -11.77 -3.01
CA PHE A 70 -25.09 -10.35 -2.87
C PHE A 70 -25.97 -9.85 -4.01
N HIS A 71 -25.68 -10.25 -5.24
CA HIS A 71 -26.45 -9.89 -6.42
C HIS A 71 -27.90 -10.39 -6.33
N GLU A 72 -28.13 -11.65 -5.95
CA GLU A 72 -29.47 -12.23 -5.72
C GLU A 72 -30.25 -11.46 -4.65
N ASN A 73 -29.54 -10.83 -3.72
CA ASN A 73 -30.14 -9.99 -2.71
C ASN A 73 -30.22 -8.50 -3.12
N GLY A 74 -29.93 -8.15 -4.38
CA GLY A 74 -30.01 -6.80 -4.91
C GLY A 74 -28.93 -5.85 -4.39
N ILE A 75 -27.75 -6.40 -4.04
CA ILE A 75 -26.60 -5.63 -3.56
C ILE A 75 -25.54 -5.67 -4.64
N GLU A 76 -25.39 -4.57 -5.37
CA GLU A 76 -24.48 -4.47 -6.51
C GLU A 76 -23.02 -4.25 -6.10
N ASP A 77 -22.77 -3.53 -5.00
CA ASP A 77 -21.43 -3.28 -4.44
C ASP A 77 -21.34 -3.85 -3.02
N PRO A 78 -20.94 -5.12 -2.89
CA PRO A 78 -20.84 -5.78 -1.59
C PRO A 78 -19.83 -5.13 -0.64
N GLU A 79 -18.68 -4.66 -1.17
CA GLU A 79 -17.62 -4.06 -0.35
C GLU A 79 -18.12 -2.75 0.28
N GLU A 80 -18.72 -1.88 -0.52
CA GLU A 80 -19.24 -0.61 -0.02
C GLU A 80 -20.44 -0.82 0.92
N PHE A 81 -21.33 -1.76 0.60
CA PHE A 81 -22.47 -2.10 1.43
C PHE A 81 -22.06 -2.58 2.83
N VAL A 82 -21.11 -3.51 2.91
CA VAL A 82 -20.57 -4.02 4.19
C VAL A 82 -19.79 -2.95 4.93
N ARG A 83 -18.97 -2.19 4.20
CA ARG A 83 -18.18 -1.10 4.76
C ARG A 83 -19.05 -0.05 5.45
N GLN A 84 -20.12 0.40 4.79
CA GLN A 84 -21.03 1.40 5.36
C GLN A 84 -21.65 0.93 6.67
N GLN A 85 -22.13 -0.30 6.73
CA GLN A 85 -22.77 -0.82 7.94
C GLN A 85 -21.78 -1.06 9.08
N LEU A 86 -20.57 -1.55 8.79
CA LEU A 86 -19.51 -1.68 9.80
C LEU A 86 -19.03 -0.32 10.30
N MET A 87 -18.80 0.63 9.39
CA MET A 87 -18.37 1.98 9.80
C MET A 87 -19.46 2.72 10.60
N ALA A 88 -20.73 2.41 10.38
CA ALA A 88 -21.81 2.96 11.20
C ALA A 88 -21.73 2.53 12.66
N THR A 89 -21.12 1.39 12.98
CA THR A 89 -20.89 0.94 14.38
C THR A 89 -19.90 1.81 15.13
N ASN A 90 -19.05 2.58 14.45
CA ASN A 90 -18.16 3.57 15.07
C ASN A 90 -18.95 4.75 15.68
N ILE A 91 -20.20 4.99 15.21
CA ILE A 91 -21.05 6.07 15.66
C ILE A 91 -21.87 5.59 16.86
N THR A 92 -21.21 5.40 17.98
CA THR A 92 -21.87 5.03 19.24
C THR A 92 -21.76 6.13 20.28
N LYS A 93 -22.80 6.28 21.10
CA LYS A 93 -22.78 7.16 22.30
C LYS A 93 -22.11 6.49 23.50
N ASP A 94 -21.99 5.17 23.46
CA ASP A 94 -21.37 4.39 24.52
C ASP A 94 -19.85 4.61 24.55
N GLU A 95 -19.27 4.43 25.71
CA GLU A 95 -17.81 4.51 25.89
C GLU A 95 -17.09 3.40 25.12
N ASN A 96 -17.73 2.23 24.99
CA ASN A 96 -17.17 1.07 24.33
C ASN A 96 -17.80 0.90 22.94
N HIS A 97 -16.97 0.46 22.00
CA HIS A 97 -17.44 0.07 20.68
C HIS A 97 -18.25 -1.24 20.75
N PRO A 98 -19.40 -1.35 20.07
CA PRO A 98 -20.28 -2.53 20.22
C PRO A 98 -19.66 -3.86 19.78
N LEU A 99 -18.66 -3.83 18.89
CA LEU A 99 -18.01 -5.03 18.38
C LEU A 99 -16.62 -5.28 19.00
N ILE A 100 -16.08 -4.37 19.80
CA ILE A 100 -14.73 -4.48 20.35
C ILE A 100 -14.81 -4.68 21.87
N SER A 101 -14.35 -5.83 22.37
CA SER A 101 -14.39 -6.17 23.80
C SER A 101 -13.32 -5.45 24.63
N TYR A 102 -12.31 -4.91 23.97
CA TYR A 102 -11.24 -4.20 24.67
C TYR A 102 -11.66 -2.78 25.05
N ARG A 103 -11.08 -2.30 26.14
CA ARG A 103 -11.25 -0.91 26.57
C ARG A 103 -10.02 -0.10 26.19
N PRO A 104 -10.19 1.09 25.62
CA PRO A 104 -9.06 1.97 25.33
C PRO A 104 -8.39 2.42 26.63
N ARG A 105 -7.08 2.57 26.61
CA ARG A 105 -6.30 2.98 27.80
C ARG A 105 -6.44 4.45 28.18
N ARG A 106 -7.04 5.28 27.34
CA ARG A 106 -7.24 6.72 27.53
C ARG A 106 -8.68 7.10 27.16
N ASN A 107 -9.02 8.38 27.27
CA ASN A 107 -10.32 8.94 26.84
C ASN A 107 -10.47 8.95 25.29
N ALA A 108 -9.92 7.94 24.61
CA ALA A 108 -10.11 7.70 23.20
C ALA A 108 -11.12 6.56 23.03
N LYS A 109 -11.62 6.38 21.81
CA LYS A 109 -12.50 5.26 21.47
C LYS A 109 -11.83 4.42 20.38
N PHE A 110 -11.93 3.12 20.51
CA PHE A 110 -11.59 2.24 19.40
C PHE A 110 -12.56 2.47 18.24
N GLN A 111 -12.02 2.53 17.05
CA GLN A 111 -12.76 2.65 15.81
C GLN A 111 -12.26 1.62 14.82
N ILE A 112 -13.18 1.01 14.09
CA ILE A 112 -12.86 0.18 12.93
C ILE A 112 -12.39 1.11 11.81
N ASN A 113 -11.25 0.79 11.17
CA ASN A 113 -10.66 1.60 10.12
C ASN A 113 -10.61 0.87 8.78
N LYS A 114 -9.87 -0.24 8.70
CA LYS A 114 -9.76 -1.05 7.49
C LYS A 114 -10.68 -2.25 7.56
N ILE A 115 -11.28 -2.55 6.43
CA ILE A 115 -12.23 -3.64 6.31
C ILE A 115 -11.86 -4.43 5.06
N LYS A 116 -11.70 -5.74 5.21
CA LYS A 116 -11.51 -6.68 4.11
C LYS A 116 -12.64 -7.68 4.10
N LEU A 117 -13.49 -7.57 3.09
CA LEU A 117 -14.56 -8.53 2.85
C LEU A 117 -13.97 -9.75 2.14
N LEU A 118 -14.04 -10.92 2.78
CA LEU A 118 -13.51 -12.16 2.23
C LEU A 118 -14.55 -12.87 1.35
N ASN A 119 -15.79 -12.94 1.82
CA ASN A 119 -16.93 -13.53 1.11
C ASN A 119 -18.24 -13.05 1.74
N HIS A 120 -19.36 -13.65 1.37
CA HIS A 120 -20.69 -13.27 1.89
C HIS A 120 -20.89 -13.56 3.39
N ARG A 121 -19.90 -14.12 4.09
CA ARG A 121 -19.98 -14.49 5.52
C ARG A 121 -18.87 -13.93 6.37
N TRP A 122 -17.69 -13.67 5.80
CA TRP A 122 -16.48 -13.40 6.57
C TRP A 122 -15.89 -12.03 6.24
N VAL A 123 -15.58 -11.29 7.30
CA VAL A 123 -14.92 -9.99 7.23
C VAL A 123 -13.78 -9.96 8.22
N ILE A 124 -12.66 -9.40 7.82
CA ILE A 124 -11.57 -9.04 8.71
C ILE A 124 -11.50 -7.51 8.78
N CYS A 125 -11.39 -6.99 9.99
CA CYS A 125 -11.25 -5.55 10.21
C CYS A 125 -10.07 -5.28 11.11
N ASP A 126 -9.40 -4.13 10.91
CA ASP A 126 -8.57 -3.56 11.94
C ASP A 126 -9.36 -2.52 12.77
N PHE A 127 -8.90 -2.29 13.99
CA PHE A 127 -9.39 -1.23 14.83
C PHE A 127 -8.24 -0.54 15.57
N SER A 128 -8.41 0.72 15.92
CA SER A 128 -7.42 1.47 16.68
C SER A 128 -8.07 2.61 17.47
N ASP A 129 -7.43 2.99 18.59
CA ASP A 129 -7.73 4.23 19.33
C ASP A 129 -6.67 5.33 19.08
N GLY A 130 -5.77 5.09 18.09
CA GLY A 130 -4.65 5.96 17.78
C GLY A 130 -3.36 5.65 18.56
N LEU A 131 -3.41 4.74 19.53
CA LEU A 131 -2.26 4.25 20.29
C LEU A 131 -2.09 2.74 20.14
N ASP A 132 -3.12 2.03 20.51
CA ASP A 132 -3.20 0.59 20.39
C ASP A 132 -4.03 0.24 19.14
N TRP A 133 -3.75 -0.89 18.56
CA TRP A 133 -4.49 -1.39 17.41
C TRP A 133 -4.76 -2.88 17.56
N GLY A 134 -5.70 -3.39 16.82
CA GLY A 134 -6.05 -4.79 16.87
C GLY A 134 -6.81 -5.22 15.63
N GLU A 135 -7.22 -6.47 15.62
CA GLU A 135 -7.94 -7.09 14.52
C GLU A 135 -9.18 -7.82 15.01
N LEU A 136 -10.20 -7.86 14.18
CA LEU A 136 -11.45 -8.58 14.38
C LEU A 136 -11.65 -9.58 13.25
N LEU A 137 -12.01 -10.80 13.60
CA LEU A 137 -12.62 -11.74 12.67
C LEU A 137 -14.12 -11.77 12.91
N ILE A 138 -14.90 -11.35 11.91
CA ILE A 138 -16.34 -11.18 12.02
C ILE A 138 -17.05 -12.15 11.08
N LYS A 139 -18.07 -12.81 11.59
CA LYS A 139 -19.10 -13.47 10.81
C LYS A 139 -20.26 -12.50 10.62
N MET A 140 -20.67 -12.29 9.39
CA MET A 140 -21.83 -11.46 9.08
C MET A 140 -23.01 -12.30 8.59
N THR A 141 -24.21 -11.80 8.81
CA THR A 141 -25.45 -12.38 8.33
C THR A 141 -26.31 -11.28 7.74
N LEU A 142 -26.75 -11.45 6.50
CA LEU A 142 -27.70 -10.53 5.87
C LEU A 142 -29.11 -10.85 6.37
N ASN A 143 -29.77 -9.84 6.93
CA ASN A 143 -31.13 -9.92 7.42
C ASN A 143 -32.14 -9.63 6.29
N ASP A 144 -33.40 -10.00 6.49
CA ASP A 144 -34.49 -9.79 5.51
C ASP A 144 -34.72 -8.31 5.18
N ASP A 145 -34.44 -7.42 6.13
CA ASP A 145 -34.55 -5.96 5.98
C ASP A 145 -33.32 -5.30 5.32
N LYS A 146 -32.42 -6.10 4.78
CA LYS A 146 -31.14 -5.66 4.16
C LYS A 146 -30.16 -5.02 5.14
N THR A 147 -30.32 -5.21 6.44
CA THR A 147 -29.27 -4.91 7.43
C THR A 147 -28.33 -6.08 7.60
N LEU A 148 -27.14 -5.82 8.15
CA LEU A 148 -26.18 -6.85 8.52
C LEU A 148 -26.12 -7.01 10.03
N SER A 149 -26.18 -8.26 10.48
CA SER A 149 -25.79 -8.64 11.84
C SER A 149 -24.33 -9.07 11.86
N PHE A 150 -23.59 -8.64 12.86
CA PHE A 150 -22.16 -8.91 13.03
C PHE A 150 -21.92 -9.71 14.30
N ASP A 151 -21.30 -10.86 14.14
CA ASP A 151 -20.92 -11.78 15.22
C ASP A 151 -19.38 -11.86 15.24
N VAL A 152 -18.76 -11.28 16.26
CA VAL A 152 -17.30 -11.29 16.40
C VAL A 152 -16.86 -12.65 16.91
N LEU A 153 -16.15 -13.38 16.10
CA LEU A 153 -15.68 -14.73 16.43
C LEU A 153 -14.38 -14.72 17.21
N ASP A 154 -13.50 -13.80 16.85
CA ASP A 154 -12.23 -13.63 17.53
C ASP A 154 -11.73 -12.18 17.38
N GLN A 155 -10.89 -11.77 18.32
CA GLN A 155 -10.27 -10.44 18.31
C GLN A 155 -8.94 -10.45 19.04
N THR A 156 -8.00 -9.70 18.50
CA THR A 156 -6.67 -9.56 19.07
C THR A 156 -6.31 -8.08 19.20
N LEU A 157 -5.77 -7.70 20.37
CA LEU A 157 -5.25 -6.35 20.62
C LEU A 157 -3.73 -6.39 20.66
N TYR A 158 -3.11 -5.54 19.87
CA TYR A 158 -1.67 -5.30 19.86
C TYR A 158 -1.36 -4.02 20.63
N VAL A 159 -0.80 -4.19 21.80
CA VAL A 159 -0.47 -3.06 22.69
C VAL A 159 0.87 -2.48 22.28
N SER A 160 0.92 -1.18 21.97
CA SER A 160 2.19 -0.52 21.72
C SER A 160 3.05 -0.51 22.98
N GLU A 161 4.29 -1.00 22.87
CA GLU A 161 5.26 -0.85 23.96
C GLU A 161 5.54 0.64 24.14
N GLN A 162 5.19 1.18 25.32
CA GLN A 162 5.64 2.49 25.69
C GLN A 162 7.16 2.39 25.91
N LYS A 163 7.97 2.96 25.03
CA LYS A 163 9.37 3.23 25.36
C LYS A 163 9.37 4.15 26.58
N PRO A 164 10.14 3.78 27.64
CA PRO A 164 10.27 4.59 28.83
C PRO A 164 10.88 5.96 28.56
#